data_42f57726e24675557280d9aac9e6c9c8
#
_entry.id   42f57726e24675557280d9aac9e6c9c8
#
_cell.length_a   1.000
_cell.length_b   1.000
_cell.length_c   1.000
_cell.angle_alpha   90.00
_cell.angle_beta   90.00
_cell.angle_gamma   90.00
#
_symmetry.space_group_name_H-M   'P 1'
#
loop_
_entity.id
_entity.type
_entity.pdbx_description
1 polymer ?
#
loop_
_entity_poly.entity_id
_entity_poly.type
_entity_poly.pdbx_seq_one_letter_code
_entity_poly.pdbx_strand_id
1 'polypeptide(L)'
;MQINEKHLLIGNVRWVRSPNHGGYLENKEPDTIVIHYTAGSSAESSVRSLCSEKSKASAHLVIGRDGSIFQLVPFNMIAWHAGQSSHEETGRRGLNKFSIGIELDNAGLLTKQSENSYLSWFGKSYPANEVLAATHRNQQTEKFWHLYTEEQLTACLEVCRILSAHYPIKFVLGHEEISPGRKVDPGPAFPLEKLREKVLDTDRSDDDETDFTMFKSEHTLKVNIDRLNIRTGPGVSHSLARTNPLTEGDSVKVLRKDGKWIQVEVDGLVGWVNGKYLR
;
A
#
# COMPACT_ATOMS: atom_id res chain seq x y z
N MET A 1 5.05 17.93 2.23
CA MET A 1 6.48 17.50 2.41
C MET A 1 7.36 18.05 1.27
N GLN A 2 8.70 18.05 1.39
CA GLN A 2 9.65 18.47 0.34
C GLN A 2 10.99 17.74 0.49
N ILE A 3 11.82 17.72 -0.55
CA ILE A 3 13.15 17.10 -0.52
C ILE A 3 14.21 18.21 -0.37
N ASN A 4 15.16 18.03 0.56
CA ASN A 4 16.24 18.99 0.82
C ASN A 4 17.50 18.67 -0.03
N GLU A 5 18.53 19.54 0.08
CA GLU A 5 19.82 19.40 -0.61
C GLU A 5 20.61 18.12 -0.23
N LYS A 6 20.26 17.48 0.89
CA LYS A 6 20.83 16.18 1.31
C LYS A 6 20.04 14.99 0.79
N HIS A 7 19.08 15.22 -0.11
CA HIS A 7 18.18 14.21 -0.66
C HIS A 7 17.35 13.47 0.41
N LEU A 8 16.97 14.22 1.47
CA LEU A 8 16.12 13.75 2.54
C LEU A 8 14.76 14.42 2.44
N LEU A 9 13.71 13.64 2.70
CA LEU A 9 12.34 14.12 2.80
C LEU A 9 12.17 14.90 4.11
N ILE A 10 11.66 16.13 4.00
CA ILE A 10 11.38 17.01 5.16
C ILE A 10 9.88 17.13 5.35
N GLY A 11 9.45 17.14 6.61
CA GLY A 11 8.07 17.22 7.06
C GLY A 11 7.82 16.24 8.19
N ASN A 12 6.66 15.62 8.24
CA ASN A 12 6.35 14.59 9.25
C ASN A 12 7.00 13.24 8.89
N VAL A 13 8.35 13.22 8.85
CA VAL A 13 9.17 12.07 8.46
C VAL A 13 10.22 11.78 9.53
N ARG A 14 10.38 10.50 9.88
CA ARG A 14 11.42 10.05 10.82
C ARG A 14 12.64 9.58 10.05
N TRP A 15 13.78 10.22 10.26
CA TRP A 15 15.06 9.77 9.71
C TRP A 15 15.70 8.71 10.57
N VAL A 16 15.93 7.51 10.03
CA VAL A 16 16.60 6.39 10.69
C VAL A 16 17.64 5.81 9.74
N ARG A 17 18.90 6.22 9.88
CA ARG A 17 19.95 5.85 8.93
C ARG A 17 20.21 4.35 8.86
N SER A 18 20.08 3.77 7.66
CA SER A 18 20.53 2.41 7.36
C SER A 18 22.00 2.39 6.96
N PRO A 19 22.83 1.46 7.47
CA PRO A 19 24.19 1.24 6.99
C PRO A 19 24.22 0.49 5.65
N ASN A 20 23.11 -0.09 5.23
CA ASN A 20 23.03 -0.97 4.06
C ASN A 20 22.76 -0.16 2.79
N HIS A 21 23.84 0.27 2.11
CA HIS A 21 23.74 1.00 0.85
C HIS A 21 24.95 0.74 -0.05
N GLY A 22 24.77 0.89 -1.36
CA GLY A 22 25.80 0.68 -2.38
C GLY A 22 26.59 1.95 -2.77
N GLY A 23 26.53 3.00 -1.97
CA GLY A 23 27.11 4.30 -2.32
C GLY A 23 26.11 5.18 -3.08
N TYR A 24 26.62 6.19 -3.81
CA TYR A 24 25.79 7.09 -4.59
C TYR A 24 25.35 6.46 -5.91
N LEU A 25 24.16 6.86 -6.40
CA LEU A 25 23.73 6.57 -7.76
C LEU A 25 24.74 7.18 -8.77
N GLU A 26 25.00 6.49 -9.87
CA GLU A 26 25.99 6.89 -10.86
C GLU A 26 25.71 8.30 -11.41
N ASN A 27 24.45 8.60 -11.74
CA ASN A 27 23.98 9.91 -12.18
C ASN A 27 23.44 10.79 -11.04
N LYS A 28 23.53 10.32 -9.78
CA LYS A 28 22.95 10.95 -8.57
C LYS A 28 21.43 11.16 -8.60
N GLU A 29 20.75 10.71 -9.62
CA GLU A 29 19.30 10.89 -9.81
C GLU A 29 18.64 9.57 -10.15
N PRO A 30 17.65 9.13 -9.36
CA PRO A 30 16.81 7.99 -9.68
C PRO A 30 15.78 8.38 -10.75
N ASP A 31 15.43 7.43 -11.62
CA ASP A 31 14.38 7.61 -12.61
C ASP A 31 13.24 6.60 -12.47
N THR A 32 13.29 5.76 -11.45
CA THR A 32 12.34 4.68 -11.20
C THR A 32 11.95 4.65 -9.73
N ILE A 33 10.67 4.42 -9.44
CA ILE A 33 10.17 4.08 -8.11
C ILE A 33 9.76 2.61 -8.12
N VAL A 34 10.18 1.84 -7.11
CA VAL A 34 9.77 0.44 -6.92
C VAL A 34 9.00 0.31 -5.63
N ILE A 35 7.79 -0.21 -5.73
CA ILE A 35 6.88 -0.42 -4.60
C ILE A 35 7.02 -1.86 -4.08
N HIS A 36 7.09 -1.97 -2.76
CA HIS A 36 7.23 -3.21 -2.01
C HIS A 36 6.22 -3.30 -0.87
N TYR A 37 6.07 -4.48 -0.30
CA TYR A 37 5.57 -4.64 1.05
C TYR A 37 6.63 -5.29 1.95
N THR A 38 6.61 -4.93 3.23
CA THR A 38 7.63 -5.37 4.19
C THR A 38 7.57 -6.86 4.53
N ALA A 39 6.43 -7.51 4.37
CA ALA A 39 6.12 -8.83 4.94
C ALA A 39 6.45 -8.91 6.44
N GLY A 40 6.43 -7.79 7.15
CA GLY A 40 6.79 -7.65 8.56
C GLY A 40 5.59 -7.56 9.49
N SER A 41 5.87 -7.57 10.80
CA SER A 41 4.83 -7.47 11.83
C SER A 41 4.45 -6.04 12.18
N SER A 42 5.31 -5.06 11.87
CA SER A 42 5.09 -3.61 11.99
C SER A 42 6.15 -2.82 11.25
N ALA A 43 5.86 -1.53 10.97
CA ALA A 43 6.79 -0.60 10.36
C ALA A 43 8.10 -0.50 11.16
N GLU A 44 8.03 -0.36 12.49
CA GLU A 44 9.20 -0.26 13.36
C GLU A 44 10.06 -1.53 13.34
N SER A 45 9.42 -2.71 13.26
CA SER A 45 10.12 -3.99 13.12
C SER A 45 10.87 -4.06 11.80
N SER A 46 10.23 -3.63 10.72
CA SER A 46 10.81 -3.58 9.38
C SER A 46 11.95 -2.57 9.29
N VAL A 47 11.78 -1.38 9.88
CA VAL A 47 12.84 -0.36 10.00
C VAL A 47 14.05 -0.93 10.73
N ARG A 48 13.86 -1.58 11.90
CA ARG A 48 14.98 -2.21 12.64
C ARG A 48 15.69 -3.27 11.79
N SER A 49 14.95 -4.07 11.06
CA SER A 49 15.52 -5.09 10.16
C SER A 49 16.34 -4.44 9.05
N LEU A 50 15.78 -3.47 8.31
CA LEU A 50 16.41 -2.79 7.18
C LEU A 50 17.59 -1.89 7.60
N CYS A 51 17.68 -1.51 8.87
CA CYS A 51 18.82 -0.79 9.45
C CYS A 51 19.85 -1.71 10.13
N SER A 52 19.64 -3.02 10.12
CA SER A 52 20.61 -3.99 10.65
C SER A 52 21.61 -4.37 9.58
N GLU A 53 22.91 -4.30 9.88
CA GLU A 53 23.99 -4.76 8.99
C GLU A 53 23.85 -6.24 8.61
N LYS A 54 23.23 -7.04 9.46
CA LYS A 54 23.02 -8.47 9.23
C LYS A 54 22.00 -8.76 8.10
N SER A 55 21.05 -7.86 7.88
CA SER A 55 20.00 -8.08 6.86
C SER A 55 20.50 -7.99 5.45
N LYS A 56 21.55 -7.21 5.19
CA LYS A 56 22.08 -6.90 3.84
C LYS A 56 20.97 -6.50 2.86
N ALA A 57 19.97 -5.82 3.38
CA ALA A 57 18.83 -5.25 2.66
C ALA A 57 18.52 -3.88 3.22
N SER A 58 17.97 -2.99 2.40
CA SER A 58 17.49 -1.67 2.79
C SER A 58 16.44 -1.19 1.82
N ALA A 59 15.73 -0.14 2.19
CA ALA A 59 14.87 0.63 1.32
C ALA A 59 15.12 2.12 1.55
N HIS A 60 14.64 2.98 0.68
CA HIS A 60 14.72 4.42 0.92
C HIS A 60 13.69 4.84 1.94
N LEU A 61 12.48 4.33 1.82
CA LEU A 61 11.37 4.64 2.72
C LEU A 61 10.67 3.39 3.25
N VAL A 62 10.13 3.51 4.46
CA VAL A 62 9.12 2.60 5.02
C VAL A 62 7.90 3.44 5.39
N ILE A 63 6.70 3.01 4.96
CA ILE A 63 5.43 3.68 5.25
C ILE A 63 4.60 2.77 6.16
N GLY A 64 4.29 3.24 7.37
CA GLY A 64 3.46 2.55 8.35
C GLY A 64 1.99 2.51 7.96
N ARG A 65 1.23 1.62 8.59
CA ARG A 65 -0.22 1.49 8.35
C ARG A 65 -1.02 2.74 8.72
N ASP A 66 -0.49 3.57 9.60
CA ASP A 66 -1.03 4.88 10.01
C ASP A 66 -0.57 6.04 9.10
N GLY A 67 0.12 5.75 8.00
CA GLY A 67 0.71 6.76 7.11
C GLY A 67 2.01 7.37 7.63
N SER A 68 2.54 6.92 8.77
CA SER A 68 3.85 7.37 9.26
C SER A 68 4.97 7.01 8.30
N ILE A 69 5.93 7.92 8.09
CA ILE A 69 7.00 7.74 7.10
C ILE A 69 8.35 7.69 7.82
N PHE A 70 9.13 6.68 7.49
CA PHE A 70 10.51 6.54 7.89
C PHE A 70 11.40 6.61 6.65
N GLN A 71 12.39 7.50 6.63
CA GLN A 71 13.43 7.48 5.60
C GLN A 71 14.69 6.82 6.15
N LEU A 72 15.27 5.87 5.40
CA LEU A 72 16.40 5.06 5.83
C LEU A 72 17.67 5.32 5.01
N VAL A 73 17.53 5.65 3.74
CA VAL A 73 18.63 5.94 2.79
C VAL A 73 18.28 7.23 2.04
N PRO A 74 19.24 8.16 1.84
CA PRO A 74 19.04 9.33 0.97
C PRO A 74 18.68 8.92 -0.46
N PHE A 75 17.83 9.66 -1.13
CA PHE A 75 17.31 9.29 -2.46
C PHE A 75 18.35 9.25 -3.58
N ASN A 76 19.51 9.90 -3.40
CA ASN A 76 20.63 9.86 -4.34
C ASN A 76 21.63 8.71 -4.08
N MET A 77 21.28 7.80 -3.19
CA MET A 77 22.12 6.63 -2.84
C MET A 77 21.44 5.34 -3.28
N ILE A 78 22.22 4.29 -3.44
CA ILE A 78 21.76 2.95 -3.82
C ILE A 78 21.28 2.22 -2.57
N ALA A 79 19.97 2.06 -2.38
CA ALA A 79 19.43 1.13 -1.39
C ALA A 79 19.36 -0.30 -1.96
N TRP A 80 19.38 -1.31 -1.09
CA TRP A 80 19.39 -2.73 -1.49
C TRP A 80 17.99 -3.34 -1.34
N HIS A 81 17.04 -2.97 -2.22
CA HIS A 81 15.64 -3.39 -2.16
C HIS A 81 15.19 -4.32 -3.30
N ALA A 82 15.76 -4.14 -4.52
CA ALA A 82 15.26 -4.85 -5.70
C ALA A 82 15.96 -6.22 -5.93
N GLY A 83 17.14 -6.45 -5.34
CA GLY A 83 17.91 -7.69 -5.50
C GLY A 83 18.22 -8.00 -6.98
N GLN A 84 18.08 -9.28 -7.36
CA GLN A 84 18.14 -9.68 -8.77
C GLN A 84 16.86 -9.23 -9.46
N SER A 85 16.97 -8.28 -10.35
CA SER A 85 15.85 -7.62 -11.00
C SER A 85 16.20 -7.18 -12.43
N SER A 86 15.19 -7.13 -13.30
CA SER A 86 15.31 -6.65 -14.67
C SER A 86 14.04 -5.91 -15.08
N HIS A 87 14.20 -4.91 -15.94
CA HIS A 87 13.08 -4.17 -16.54
C HIS A 87 13.18 -4.35 -18.06
N GLU A 88 12.23 -5.09 -18.64
CA GLU A 88 12.27 -5.52 -20.04
C GLU A 88 12.26 -4.33 -21.01
N GLU A 89 11.40 -3.34 -20.78
CA GLU A 89 11.25 -2.16 -21.63
C GLU A 89 12.58 -1.40 -21.80
N THR A 90 13.39 -1.31 -20.74
CA THR A 90 14.67 -0.59 -20.77
C THR A 90 15.89 -1.49 -20.96
N GLY A 91 15.72 -2.81 -20.91
CA GLY A 91 16.82 -3.79 -20.89
C GLY A 91 17.71 -3.74 -19.64
N ARG A 92 17.34 -2.95 -18.63
CA ARG A 92 18.15 -2.75 -17.41
C ARG A 92 18.12 -3.97 -16.51
N ARG A 93 19.23 -4.20 -15.81
CA ARG A 93 19.37 -5.21 -14.76
C ARG A 93 19.91 -4.59 -13.49
N GLY A 94 19.50 -5.13 -12.31
CA GLY A 94 19.94 -4.62 -11.02
C GLY A 94 19.35 -3.24 -10.71
N LEU A 95 18.03 -3.17 -10.61
CA LEU A 95 17.25 -1.92 -10.51
C LEU A 95 17.61 -1.06 -9.29
N ASN A 96 18.28 -1.60 -8.27
CA ASN A 96 18.83 -0.79 -7.16
C ASN A 96 19.65 0.43 -7.65
N LYS A 97 20.30 0.33 -8.81
CA LYS A 97 21.15 1.39 -9.37
C LYS A 97 20.38 2.54 -10.03
N PHE A 98 19.08 2.42 -10.18
CA PHE A 98 18.23 3.35 -10.92
C PHE A 98 17.01 3.80 -10.14
N SER A 99 16.73 3.19 -8.99
CA SER A 99 15.43 3.29 -8.37
C SER A 99 15.45 3.68 -6.90
N ILE A 100 14.32 4.29 -6.50
CA ILE A 100 13.91 4.49 -5.11
C ILE A 100 13.00 3.34 -4.72
N GLY A 101 13.34 2.59 -3.66
CA GLY A 101 12.48 1.54 -3.10
C GLY A 101 11.64 2.08 -1.95
N ILE A 102 10.32 1.85 -2.01
CA ILE A 102 9.34 2.22 -0.99
C ILE A 102 8.69 0.96 -0.46
N GLU A 103 8.87 0.70 0.83
CA GLU A 103 8.27 -0.42 1.56
C GLU A 103 7.01 0.03 2.29
N LEU A 104 5.89 -0.63 2.09
CA LEU A 104 4.67 -0.41 2.87
C LEU A 104 4.53 -1.50 3.93
N ASP A 105 4.26 -1.12 5.18
CA ASP A 105 4.02 -2.06 6.27
C ASP A 105 2.77 -2.90 5.99
N ASN A 106 2.97 -4.12 5.53
CA ASN A 106 1.90 -5.03 5.16
C ASN A 106 2.41 -6.48 5.29
N ALA A 107 1.55 -7.38 5.77
CA ALA A 107 1.88 -8.78 5.95
C ALA A 107 2.05 -9.56 4.62
N GLY A 108 1.53 -9.00 3.52
CA GLY A 108 1.54 -9.63 2.21
C GLY A 108 0.59 -10.81 2.12
N LEU A 109 1.11 -11.96 1.70
CA LEU A 109 0.36 -13.20 1.52
C LEU A 109 -0.07 -13.77 2.88
N LEU A 110 -1.35 -14.19 2.95
CA LEU A 110 -1.97 -14.79 4.14
C LEU A 110 -2.44 -16.21 3.85
N THR A 111 -2.53 -17.02 4.92
CA THR A 111 -3.08 -18.38 4.86
C THR A 111 -4.43 -18.41 5.59
N LYS A 112 -5.48 -18.90 4.93
CA LYS A 112 -6.80 -19.04 5.55
C LYS A 112 -6.76 -20.09 6.66
N GLN A 113 -7.19 -19.72 7.87
CA GLN A 113 -7.32 -20.64 9.02
C GLN A 113 -8.77 -21.07 9.25
N SER A 114 -9.71 -20.13 9.09
CA SER A 114 -11.15 -20.36 9.22
C SER A 114 -11.90 -19.38 8.32
N GLU A 115 -13.24 -19.38 8.33
CA GLU A 115 -14.03 -18.45 7.51
C GLU A 115 -13.72 -16.98 7.75
N ASN A 116 -13.36 -16.61 8.99
CA ASN A 116 -13.12 -15.22 9.39
C ASN A 116 -11.70 -14.96 9.93
N SER A 117 -10.74 -15.88 9.70
CA SER A 117 -9.39 -15.75 10.24
C SER A 117 -8.34 -16.17 9.22
N TYR A 118 -7.36 -15.29 9.02
CA TYR A 118 -6.24 -15.44 8.09
C TYR A 118 -4.93 -15.18 8.81
N LEU A 119 -3.93 -16.04 8.61
CA LEU A 119 -2.67 -16.02 9.34
C LEU A 119 -1.53 -15.54 8.44
N SER A 120 -0.72 -14.61 8.94
CA SER A 120 0.57 -14.26 8.34
C SER A 120 1.61 -15.35 8.62
N TRP A 121 2.70 -15.33 7.86
CA TRP A 121 3.83 -16.24 8.05
C TRP A 121 4.51 -16.10 9.42
N PHE A 122 4.40 -14.92 10.04
CA PHE A 122 4.93 -14.63 11.39
C PHE A 122 3.90 -14.86 12.53
N GLY A 123 2.76 -15.49 12.24
CA GLY A 123 1.81 -15.96 13.24
C GLY A 123 0.76 -14.95 13.71
N LYS A 124 0.65 -13.75 13.10
CA LYS A 124 -0.41 -12.79 13.40
C LYS A 124 -1.67 -13.13 12.61
N SER A 125 -2.83 -13.11 13.30
CA SER A 125 -4.15 -13.33 12.70
C SER A 125 -4.79 -12.02 12.24
N TYR A 126 -5.50 -12.09 11.10
CA TYR A 126 -6.21 -10.97 10.47
C TYR A 126 -7.67 -11.38 10.22
N PRO A 127 -8.64 -10.49 10.46
CA PRO A 127 -10.05 -10.75 10.15
C PRO A 127 -10.32 -10.63 8.65
N ALA A 128 -11.40 -11.26 8.17
CA ALA A 128 -11.73 -11.29 6.74
C ALA A 128 -11.87 -9.91 6.09
N ASN A 129 -12.29 -8.89 6.83
CA ASN A 129 -12.40 -7.52 6.33
C ASN A 129 -11.05 -6.77 6.17
N GLU A 130 -9.95 -7.41 6.48
CA GLU A 130 -8.58 -6.93 6.21
C GLU A 130 -7.89 -7.76 5.12
N VAL A 131 -8.65 -8.59 4.38
CA VAL A 131 -8.10 -9.57 3.44
C VAL A 131 -8.78 -9.49 2.09
N LEU A 132 -7.99 -9.47 1.03
CA LEU A 132 -8.43 -9.61 -0.36
C LEU A 132 -8.17 -11.04 -0.84
N ALA A 133 -9.19 -11.70 -1.38
CA ALA A 133 -9.01 -12.91 -2.18
C ALA A 133 -8.82 -12.51 -3.65
N ALA A 134 -7.63 -12.77 -4.20
CA ALA A 134 -7.32 -12.40 -5.58
C ALA A 134 -6.20 -13.27 -6.17
N THR A 135 -6.21 -13.39 -7.50
CA THR A 135 -5.15 -14.02 -8.25
C THR A 135 -4.04 -13.01 -8.55
N HIS A 136 -2.82 -13.33 -8.15
CA HIS A 136 -1.65 -12.50 -8.43
C HIS A 136 -1.32 -12.53 -9.93
N ARG A 137 -0.84 -11.39 -10.50
CA ARG A 137 -0.54 -11.24 -11.95
C ARG A 137 0.40 -12.31 -12.52
N ASN A 138 1.31 -12.86 -11.70
CA ASN A 138 2.27 -13.88 -12.08
C ASN A 138 1.87 -15.28 -11.60
N GLN A 139 0.62 -15.51 -11.19
CA GLN A 139 0.12 -16.80 -10.67
C GLN A 139 -1.23 -17.14 -11.29
N GLN A 140 -1.65 -18.41 -11.14
CA GLN A 140 -2.92 -18.88 -11.71
C GLN A 140 -3.97 -19.20 -10.64
N THR A 141 -3.60 -19.22 -9.37
CA THR A 141 -4.50 -19.57 -8.25
C THR A 141 -4.79 -18.37 -7.39
N GLU A 142 -6.05 -18.25 -6.99
CA GLU A 142 -6.49 -17.27 -5.99
C GLU A 142 -5.80 -17.51 -4.66
N LYS A 143 -5.37 -16.44 -4.02
CA LYS A 143 -4.75 -16.42 -2.69
C LYS A 143 -5.29 -15.25 -1.88
N PHE A 144 -4.90 -15.19 -0.61
CA PHE A 144 -5.37 -14.20 0.34
C PHE A 144 -4.27 -13.17 0.63
N TRP A 145 -4.60 -11.89 0.51
CA TRP A 145 -3.67 -10.79 0.60
C TRP A 145 -4.11 -9.80 1.65
N HIS A 146 -3.18 -9.37 2.51
CA HIS A 146 -3.45 -8.33 3.49
C HIS A 146 -3.70 -6.99 2.80
N LEU A 147 -4.80 -6.32 3.15
CA LEU A 147 -5.16 -5.04 2.58
C LEU A 147 -4.25 -3.91 3.09
N TYR A 148 -4.03 -2.93 2.23
CA TYR A 148 -3.41 -1.66 2.61
C TYR A 148 -4.45 -0.73 3.23
N THR A 149 -4.00 0.19 4.09
CA THR A 149 -4.86 1.25 4.65
C THR A 149 -4.92 2.45 3.71
N GLU A 150 -5.95 3.28 3.86
CA GLU A 150 -6.07 4.53 3.10
C GLU A 150 -4.92 5.48 3.46
N GLU A 151 -4.52 5.53 4.72
CA GLU A 151 -3.41 6.35 5.22
C GLU A 151 -2.08 5.97 4.56
N GLN A 152 -1.82 4.66 4.40
CA GLN A 152 -0.63 4.18 3.68
C GLN A 152 -0.64 4.59 2.21
N LEU A 153 -1.76 4.37 1.52
CA LEU A 153 -1.90 4.65 0.10
C LEU A 153 -1.81 6.15 -0.18
N THR A 154 -2.41 6.97 0.68
CA THR A 154 -2.33 8.43 0.62
C THR A 154 -0.90 8.92 0.81
N ALA A 155 -0.22 8.46 1.86
CA ALA A 155 1.17 8.81 2.13
C ALA A 155 2.10 8.35 0.99
N CYS A 156 1.87 7.17 0.43
CA CYS A 156 2.62 6.65 -0.71
C CYS A 156 2.45 7.53 -1.96
N LEU A 157 1.23 7.91 -2.30
CA LEU A 157 0.96 8.80 -3.43
C LEU A 157 1.61 10.17 -3.24
N GLU A 158 1.45 10.79 -2.06
CA GLU A 158 2.06 12.09 -1.76
C GLU A 158 3.58 12.04 -1.94
N VAL A 159 4.23 11.02 -1.38
CA VAL A 159 5.67 10.81 -1.53
C VAL A 159 6.06 10.61 -3.00
N CYS A 160 5.34 9.77 -3.74
CA CYS A 160 5.64 9.52 -5.16
C CYS A 160 5.51 10.78 -6.01
N ARG A 161 4.52 11.64 -5.75
CA ARG A 161 4.36 12.95 -6.41
C ARG A 161 5.53 13.90 -6.10
N ILE A 162 5.97 13.96 -4.84
CA ILE A 162 7.13 14.77 -4.44
C ILE A 162 8.40 14.25 -5.14
N LEU A 163 8.58 12.94 -5.23
CA LEU A 163 9.70 12.33 -5.93
C LEU A 163 9.67 12.64 -7.43
N SER A 164 8.52 12.53 -8.07
CA SER A 164 8.34 12.81 -9.50
C SER A 164 8.51 14.31 -9.83
N ALA A 165 8.16 15.21 -8.90
CA ALA A 165 8.41 16.64 -9.06
C ALA A 165 9.89 17.02 -8.86
N HIS A 166 10.67 16.20 -8.13
CA HIS A 166 12.07 16.50 -7.80
C HIS A 166 13.08 15.75 -8.68
N TYR A 167 12.76 14.52 -9.11
CA TYR A 167 13.61 13.65 -9.91
C TYR A 167 12.94 13.33 -11.26
N PRO A 168 13.71 12.97 -12.30
CA PRO A 168 13.19 12.62 -13.62
C PRO A 168 12.55 11.21 -13.61
N ILE A 169 11.56 10.99 -12.74
CA ILE A 169 10.87 9.69 -12.60
C ILE A 169 10.11 9.37 -13.90
N LYS A 170 10.46 8.22 -14.50
CA LYS A 170 9.85 7.70 -15.71
C LYS A 170 9.02 6.44 -15.46
N PHE A 171 9.34 5.71 -14.40
CA PHE A 171 8.74 4.42 -14.10
C PHE A 171 8.32 4.33 -12.64
N VAL A 172 7.11 3.79 -12.43
CA VAL A 172 6.62 3.35 -11.12
C VAL A 172 6.28 1.88 -11.27
N LEU A 173 7.05 1.01 -10.62
CA LEU A 173 7.02 -0.44 -10.82
C LEU A 173 6.73 -1.18 -9.52
N GLY A 174 6.09 -2.33 -9.60
CA GLY A 174 6.05 -3.31 -8.52
C GLY A 174 7.29 -4.21 -8.52
N HIS A 175 7.72 -4.67 -7.36
CA HIS A 175 8.82 -5.64 -7.29
C HIS A 175 8.51 -6.93 -8.06
N GLU A 176 7.25 -7.34 -8.09
CA GLU A 176 6.72 -8.47 -8.87
C GLU A 176 6.89 -8.32 -10.39
N GLU A 177 6.98 -7.08 -10.91
CA GLU A 177 7.18 -6.80 -12.33
C GLU A 177 8.64 -6.92 -12.73
N ILE A 178 9.56 -6.52 -11.84
CA ILE A 178 11.01 -6.54 -12.09
C ILE A 178 11.70 -7.82 -11.62
N SER A 179 10.97 -8.70 -10.94
CA SER A 179 11.46 -9.99 -10.45
C SER A 179 10.35 -11.06 -10.51
N PRO A 180 9.74 -11.29 -11.69
CA PRO A 180 8.65 -12.24 -11.85
C PRO A 180 9.09 -13.64 -11.45
N GLY A 181 8.19 -14.39 -10.79
CA GLY A 181 8.46 -15.74 -10.28
C GLY A 181 9.26 -15.79 -8.97
N ARG A 182 10.02 -14.73 -8.64
CA ARG A 182 10.79 -14.62 -7.39
C ARG A 182 10.09 -13.76 -6.34
N LYS A 183 9.36 -12.73 -6.77
CA LYS A 183 8.71 -11.74 -5.92
C LYS A 183 7.23 -11.60 -6.26
N VAL A 184 6.46 -11.27 -5.25
CA VAL A 184 5.00 -11.11 -5.34
C VAL A 184 4.52 -9.78 -4.70
N ASP A 185 5.42 -8.95 -4.26
CA ASP A 185 5.14 -7.63 -3.70
C ASP A 185 5.10 -6.56 -4.82
N PRO A 186 4.23 -5.56 -4.74
CA PRO A 186 3.27 -5.26 -3.67
C PRO A 186 1.98 -6.10 -3.71
N GLY A 187 1.77 -6.96 -4.71
CA GLY A 187 0.64 -7.86 -4.85
C GLY A 187 -0.69 -7.19 -5.24
N PRO A 188 -1.74 -8.00 -5.48
CA PRO A 188 -3.00 -7.52 -6.05
C PRO A 188 -3.81 -6.61 -5.10
N ALA A 189 -3.47 -6.56 -3.82
CA ALA A 189 -4.11 -5.63 -2.87
C ALA A 189 -3.60 -4.19 -3.00
N PHE A 190 -2.49 -3.96 -3.73
CA PHE A 190 -1.95 -2.62 -3.97
C PHE A 190 -2.43 -2.08 -5.32
N PRO A 191 -3.00 -0.87 -5.40
CA PRO A 191 -3.53 -0.30 -6.64
C PRO A 191 -2.41 0.32 -7.51
N LEU A 192 -1.47 -0.51 -7.98
CA LEU A 192 -0.25 -0.08 -8.67
C LEU A 192 -0.55 0.74 -9.93
N GLU A 193 -1.53 0.33 -10.74
CA GLU A 193 -1.88 1.04 -11.99
C GLU A 193 -2.42 2.45 -11.70
N LYS A 194 -3.29 2.57 -10.67
CA LYS A 194 -3.81 3.88 -10.24
C LYS A 194 -2.71 4.81 -9.70
N LEU A 195 -1.74 4.24 -8.96
CA LEU A 195 -0.58 5.00 -8.51
C LEU A 195 0.23 5.51 -9.71
N ARG A 196 0.49 4.63 -10.67
CA ARG A 196 1.25 4.93 -11.90
C ARG A 196 0.61 6.08 -12.69
N GLU A 197 -0.70 5.99 -12.95
CA GLU A 197 -1.47 7.03 -13.62
C GLU A 197 -1.38 8.38 -12.89
N LYS A 198 -1.53 8.39 -11.55
CA LYS A 198 -1.52 9.63 -10.75
C LYS A 198 -0.13 10.26 -10.58
N VAL A 199 0.93 9.53 -10.80
CA VAL A 199 2.32 9.99 -10.63
C VAL A 199 2.94 10.39 -11.97
N LEU A 200 2.62 9.67 -13.06
CA LEU A 200 3.28 9.85 -14.36
C LEU A 200 2.43 10.63 -15.38
N ASP A 201 1.11 10.72 -15.17
CA ASP A 201 0.21 11.46 -16.07
C ASP A 201 0.22 12.95 -15.70
N THR A 202 1.06 13.72 -16.41
CA THR A 202 1.24 15.17 -16.18
C THR A 202 0.20 16.04 -16.87
N ASP A 203 -0.70 15.46 -17.69
CA ASP A 203 -1.66 16.21 -18.53
C ASP A 203 -3.00 16.49 -17.80
N ARG A 204 -3.19 16.03 -16.57
CA ARG A 204 -4.38 16.33 -15.78
C ARG A 204 -4.16 17.59 -14.95
N SER A 205 -4.97 18.61 -15.25
CA SER A 205 -5.06 19.88 -14.52
C SER A 205 -5.25 19.67 -13.00
N ASP A 206 -4.63 20.55 -12.21
CA ASP A 206 -4.65 20.62 -10.73
C ASP A 206 -6.03 20.69 -10.06
N ASP A 207 -7.14 20.60 -10.82
CA ASP A 207 -8.52 20.69 -10.32
C ASP A 207 -8.97 19.44 -9.51
N ASP A 208 -8.14 18.38 -9.43
CA ASP A 208 -8.41 17.15 -8.67
C ASP A 208 -7.65 17.07 -7.33
N GLU A 209 -7.33 18.23 -6.72
CA GLU A 209 -6.58 18.32 -5.44
C GLU A 209 -7.24 17.62 -4.24
N THR A 210 -8.49 17.23 -4.34
CA THR A 210 -9.25 16.69 -3.20
C THR A 210 -9.56 15.21 -3.27
N ASP A 211 -9.20 14.50 -4.35
CA ASP A 211 -9.59 13.10 -4.49
C ASP A 211 -8.49 12.10 -4.11
N PHE A 212 -7.98 12.21 -2.87
CA PHE A 212 -7.25 11.12 -2.19
C PHE A 212 -8.15 9.90 -1.91
N THR A 213 -9.46 10.03 -2.09
CA THR A 213 -10.42 8.94 -1.90
C THR A 213 -10.36 7.87 -2.99
N MET A 214 -9.60 8.09 -4.06
CA MET A 214 -9.52 7.17 -5.21
C MET A 214 -8.56 6.00 -5.06
N PHE A 215 -7.82 5.88 -3.95
CA PHE A 215 -7.16 4.61 -3.59
C PHE A 215 -8.11 3.64 -2.88
N LYS A 216 -9.40 3.93 -2.85
CA LYS A 216 -10.39 2.92 -2.47
C LYS A 216 -10.25 1.76 -3.44
N SER A 217 -9.58 0.71 -3.00
CA SER A 217 -9.80 -0.60 -3.58
C SER A 217 -11.32 -0.78 -3.57
N GLU A 218 -11.91 -1.06 -4.71
CA GLU A 218 -13.34 -1.39 -4.78
C GLU A 218 -13.55 -2.73 -4.10
N HIS A 219 -13.40 -2.75 -2.76
CA HIS A 219 -13.68 -3.93 -1.98
C HIS A 219 -15.18 -4.03 -1.82
N THR A 220 -15.74 -5.01 -2.45
CA THR A 220 -17.11 -5.42 -2.21
C THR A 220 -17.09 -6.49 -1.13
N LEU A 221 -17.67 -6.20 0.03
CA LEU A 221 -17.95 -7.18 1.07
C LEU A 221 -19.41 -7.60 1.00
N LYS A 222 -19.70 -8.80 1.49
CA LYS A 222 -21.06 -9.32 1.60
C LYS A 222 -21.56 -9.24 3.02
N VAL A 223 -22.83 -8.88 3.16
CA VAL A 223 -23.54 -8.92 4.44
C VAL A 223 -23.71 -10.37 4.87
N ASN A 224 -23.40 -10.67 6.14
CA ASN A 224 -23.47 -12.01 6.73
C ASN A 224 -24.50 -12.13 7.87
N ILE A 225 -25.54 -11.30 7.84
CA ILE A 225 -26.63 -11.27 8.81
C ILE A 225 -27.93 -10.91 8.10
N ASP A 226 -29.04 -11.44 8.59
CA ASP A 226 -30.39 -11.25 8.01
C ASP A 226 -30.86 -9.79 7.96
N ARG A 227 -30.28 -8.93 8.84
CA ARG A 227 -30.68 -7.52 8.92
C ARG A 227 -29.50 -6.64 9.38
N LEU A 228 -28.97 -5.81 8.48
CA LEU A 228 -27.91 -4.85 8.76
C LEU A 228 -28.36 -3.43 8.43
N ASN A 229 -28.48 -2.58 9.44
CA ASN A 229 -28.87 -1.20 9.27
C ASN A 229 -27.70 -0.34 8.76
N ILE A 230 -27.97 0.53 7.78
CA ILE A 230 -27.05 1.57 7.33
C ILE A 230 -27.38 2.87 8.09
N ARG A 231 -26.36 3.53 8.62
CA ARG A 231 -26.49 4.74 9.43
C ARG A 231 -25.78 5.94 8.81
N THR A 232 -26.18 7.15 9.21
CA THR A 232 -25.55 8.40 8.73
C THR A 232 -24.17 8.66 9.31
N GLY A 233 -23.74 7.90 10.33
CA GLY A 233 -22.42 8.04 10.98
C GLY A 233 -21.98 6.77 11.71
N PRO A 234 -20.72 6.73 12.19
CA PRO A 234 -20.10 5.55 12.80
C PRO A 234 -20.55 5.37 14.26
N GLY A 235 -21.77 4.87 14.46
CA GLY A 235 -22.33 4.62 15.81
C GLY A 235 -23.80 4.26 15.80
N VAL A 236 -24.24 3.54 16.83
CA VAL A 236 -25.65 3.15 16.98
C VAL A 236 -26.57 4.34 17.29
N SER A 237 -26.00 5.45 17.77
CA SER A 237 -26.72 6.71 18.04
C SER A 237 -27.04 7.51 16.79
N HIS A 238 -26.37 7.24 15.66
CA HIS A 238 -26.66 7.92 14.41
C HIS A 238 -27.95 7.39 13.78
N SER A 239 -28.68 8.29 13.10
CA SER A 239 -29.92 7.97 12.40
C SER A 239 -29.71 6.91 11.30
N LEU A 240 -30.78 6.24 10.90
CA LEU A 240 -30.76 5.36 9.75
C LEU A 240 -30.60 6.18 8.47
N ALA A 241 -29.69 5.79 7.59
CA ALA A 241 -29.50 6.40 6.28
C ALA A 241 -30.56 5.97 5.27
N ARG A 242 -31.17 4.78 5.48
CA ARG A 242 -32.34 4.27 4.74
C ARG A 242 -33.24 3.44 5.65
N THR A 243 -34.50 3.30 5.26
CA THR A 243 -35.49 2.54 6.01
C THR A 243 -35.37 1.03 5.88
N ASN A 244 -35.02 0.57 4.65
CA ASN A 244 -34.82 -0.86 4.38
C ASN A 244 -33.39 -1.26 4.76
N PRO A 245 -33.19 -2.19 5.70
CA PRO A 245 -31.86 -2.70 6.04
C PRO A 245 -31.28 -3.53 4.88
N LEU A 246 -29.99 -3.77 4.93
CA LEU A 246 -29.31 -4.78 4.13
C LEU A 246 -29.64 -6.17 4.67
N THR A 247 -29.61 -7.16 3.79
CA THR A 247 -29.88 -8.56 4.09
C THR A 247 -28.67 -9.44 3.77
N GLU A 248 -28.67 -10.68 4.27
CA GLU A 248 -27.57 -11.61 4.00
C GLU A 248 -27.36 -11.81 2.50
N GLY A 249 -26.09 -11.72 2.08
CA GLY A 249 -25.69 -11.85 0.68
C GLY A 249 -25.62 -10.52 -0.08
N ASP A 250 -26.21 -9.43 0.44
CA ASP A 250 -26.09 -8.11 -0.17
C ASP A 250 -24.62 -7.69 -0.27
N SER A 251 -24.25 -7.17 -1.43
CA SER A 251 -22.91 -6.68 -1.70
C SER A 251 -22.83 -5.20 -1.39
N VAL A 252 -21.82 -4.79 -0.63
CA VAL A 252 -21.56 -3.39 -0.29
C VAL A 252 -20.14 -3.00 -0.68
N LYS A 253 -19.98 -1.87 -1.35
CA LYS A 253 -18.67 -1.29 -1.66
C LYS A 253 -18.13 -0.62 -0.40
N VAL A 254 -16.97 -1.05 0.08
CA VAL A 254 -16.31 -0.46 1.24
C VAL A 254 -15.69 0.87 0.83
N LEU A 255 -15.94 1.93 1.60
CA LEU A 255 -15.39 3.25 1.37
C LEU A 255 -14.28 3.60 2.36
N ARG A 256 -14.51 3.41 3.66
CA ARG A 256 -13.51 3.61 4.73
C ARG A 256 -13.90 2.93 6.02
N LYS A 257 -12.96 2.79 6.97
CA LYS A 257 -13.17 2.21 8.29
C LYS A 257 -12.94 3.24 9.39
N ASP A 258 -13.79 3.22 10.42
CA ASP A 258 -13.63 3.98 11.64
C ASP A 258 -13.93 3.07 12.85
N GLY A 259 -12.87 2.58 13.49
CA GLY A 259 -12.96 1.57 14.54
C GLY A 259 -13.67 0.30 14.06
N LYS A 260 -14.81 -0.03 14.68
CA LYS A 260 -15.66 -1.17 14.30
C LYS A 260 -16.71 -0.85 13.21
N TRP A 261 -16.77 0.40 12.76
CA TRP A 261 -17.71 0.86 11.75
C TRP A 261 -17.02 0.96 10.39
N ILE A 262 -17.76 0.60 9.35
CA ILE A 262 -17.30 0.67 7.96
C ILE A 262 -18.26 1.56 7.19
N GLN A 263 -17.74 2.58 6.52
CA GLN A 263 -18.51 3.35 5.57
C GLN A 263 -18.60 2.56 4.28
N VAL A 264 -19.81 2.41 3.78
CA VAL A 264 -20.11 1.61 2.59
C VAL A 264 -20.97 2.41 1.62
N GLU A 265 -20.85 2.05 0.34
CA GLU A 265 -21.78 2.47 -0.70
C GLU A 265 -22.57 1.25 -1.18
N VAL A 266 -23.88 1.42 -1.31
CA VAL A 266 -24.79 0.43 -1.86
C VAL A 266 -25.94 1.14 -2.55
N ASP A 267 -26.23 0.79 -3.81
CA ASP A 267 -27.29 1.38 -4.63
C ASP A 267 -27.18 2.92 -4.70
N GLY A 268 -25.95 3.48 -4.74
CA GLY A 268 -25.70 4.92 -4.74
C GLY A 268 -25.87 5.63 -3.38
N LEU A 269 -26.23 4.90 -2.33
CA LEU A 269 -26.36 5.42 -0.97
C LEU A 269 -25.04 5.19 -0.21
N VAL A 270 -24.49 6.25 0.39
CA VAL A 270 -23.34 6.19 1.28
C VAL A 270 -23.80 6.21 2.74
N GLY A 271 -23.28 5.28 3.55
CA GLY A 271 -23.60 5.23 4.97
C GLY A 271 -22.66 4.31 5.74
N TRP A 272 -22.95 4.10 7.02
CA TRP A 272 -22.09 3.36 7.94
C TRP A 272 -22.78 2.08 8.43
N VAL A 273 -22.06 0.98 8.39
CA VAL A 273 -22.48 -0.32 8.92
C VAL A 273 -21.46 -0.84 9.93
N ASN A 274 -21.87 -1.73 10.80
CA ASN A 274 -20.93 -2.38 11.72
C ASN A 274 -20.18 -3.49 10.95
N GLY A 275 -18.85 -3.37 10.83
CA GLY A 275 -17.99 -4.27 10.07
C GLY A 275 -17.99 -5.72 10.55
N LYS A 276 -18.42 -5.99 11.80
CA LYS A 276 -18.61 -7.36 12.31
C LYS A 276 -19.56 -8.21 11.44
N TYR A 277 -20.45 -7.55 10.72
CA TYR A 277 -21.50 -8.19 9.92
C TYR A 277 -21.22 -8.16 8.41
N LEU A 278 -19.96 -7.94 8.04
CA LEU A 278 -19.47 -8.03 6.67
C LEU A 278 -18.42 -9.14 6.55
N ARG A 279 -18.37 -9.81 5.40
CA ARG A 279 -17.40 -10.85 5.07
C ARG A 279 -16.90 -10.73 3.63
#